data_61c9fd2a63126d028716f3708570bf10
#
_entry.id   61c9fd2a63126d028716f3708570bf10
#
_cell.length_a   1.000
_cell.length_b   1.000
_cell.length_c   1.000
_cell.angle_alpha   90.00
_cell.angle_beta   90.00
_cell.angle_gamma   90.00
#
_symmetry.space_group_name_H-M   'P 1'
#
loop_
_entity.id
_entity.type
_entity.pdbx_description
1 polymer ?
#
loop_
_entity_poly.entity_id
_entity_poly.type
_entity_poly.pdbx_seq_one_letter_code
_entity_poly.pdbx_strand_id
1 'polypeptide(L)'
;MLPALALSVRQPWAWAIIHGGKVIENRTRGAIESGGMTTGRIAIHAAGGLKEDEYRWGAWRLAKHGVFCPRPDELPRSALIGAVSVTEIVETSDSEWFGGPCGLVLAGPEPCEPIPATGALGYFRWEPGGELAPVLPWMRHWDRPGGDNATGELFPDLDRSFREPPPKPFGSRR
;
A
#
# COMPACT_ATOMS: atom_id res chain seq x y z
N MET A 1 -3.39 19.51 8.87
CA MET A 1 -4.11 18.67 9.88
C MET A 1 -4.70 17.48 9.16
N LEU A 2 -4.45 16.26 9.67
CA LEU A 2 -4.99 15.03 9.06
C LEU A 2 -6.51 14.93 9.26
N PRO A 3 -7.23 14.31 8.30
CA PRO A 3 -8.66 14.02 8.43
C PRO A 3 -8.96 13.11 9.63
N ALA A 4 -10.16 13.24 10.21
CA ALA A 4 -10.57 12.42 11.36
C ALA A 4 -10.85 10.95 11.00
N LEU A 5 -11.18 10.67 9.72
CA LEU A 5 -11.36 9.33 9.21
C LEU A 5 -10.07 8.83 8.55
N ALA A 6 -9.74 7.57 8.79
CA ALA A 6 -8.60 6.89 8.18
C ALA A 6 -9.03 5.60 7.49
N LEU A 7 -8.18 5.12 6.58
CA LEU A 7 -8.26 3.82 5.94
C LEU A 7 -6.96 3.06 6.15
N SER A 8 -7.05 1.84 6.70
CA SER A 8 -5.88 0.96 6.79
C SER A 8 -5.57 0.33 5.44
N VAL A 9 -4.33 0.51 5.01
CA VAL A 9 -3.76 -0.06 3.78
C VAL A 9 -2.46 -0.76 4.10
N ARG A 10 -2.23 -1.95 3.57
CA ARG A 10 -0.97 -2.69 3.79
C ARG A 10 0.18 -2.06 3.00
N GLN A 11 1.38 -2.16 3.56
CA GLN A 11 2.58 -1.83 2.80
C GLN A 11 2.86 -2.89 1.71
N PRO A 12 3.47 -2.54 0.55
CA PRO A 12 3.95 -1.20 0.20
C PRO A 12 2.87 -0.27 -0.40
N TRP A 13 1.62 -0.71 -0.45
CA TRP A 13 0.52 0.04 -1.09
C TRP A 13 0.20 1.36 -0.39
N ALA A 14 0.25 1.39 0.95
CA ALA A 14 0.07 2.63 1.70
C ALA A 14 1.11 3.69 1.29
N TRP A 15 2.38 3.29 1.21
CA TRP A 15 3.45 4.15 0.72
C TRP A 15 3.22 4.57 -0.75
N ALA A 16 2.79 3.62 -1.59
CA ALA A 16 2.53 3.88 -3.01
C ALA A 16 1.40 4.91 -3.24
N ILE A 17 0.38 4.92 -2.39
CA ILE A 17 -0.69 5.93 -2.44
C ILE A 17 -0.12 7.32 -2.15
N ILE A 18 0.73 7.45 -1.14
CA ILE A 18 1.23 8.76 -0.71
C ILE A 18 2.41 9.24 -1.56
N HIS A 19 3.32 8.33 -1.95
CA HIS A 19 4.59 8.69 -2.58
C HIS A 19 4.81 8.09 -3.97
N GLY A 20 4.10 7.01 -4.30
CA GLY A 20 4.37 6.22 -5.50
C GLY A 20 3.38 6.44 -6.66
N GLY A 21 2.50 7.43 -6.57
CA GLY A 21 1.56 7.75 -7.65
C GLY A 21 0.45 6.71 -7.86
N LYS A 22 0.17 5.86 -6.88
CA LYS A 22 -0.94 4.91 -6.92
C LYS A 22 -2.27 5.65 -6.75
N VAL A 23 -3.05 5.72 -7.83
CA VAL A 23 -4.30 6.50 -7.91
C VAL A 23 -5.57 5.69 -7.71
N ILE A 24 -5.49 4.38 -7.51
CA ILE A 24 -6.65 3.54 -7.18
C ILE A 24 -6.29 2.57 -6.06
N GLU A 25 -7.12 2.54 -5.02
CA GLU A 25 -7.07 1.52 -3.98
C GLU A 25 -8.18 0.50 -4.22
N ASN A 26 -7.80 -0.76 -4.48
CA ASN A 26 -8.73 -1.83 -4.83
C ASN A 26 -9.39 -2.41 -3.57
N ARG A 27 -10.72 -2.53 -3.62
CA ARG A 27 -11.53 -3.09 -2.53
C ARG A 27 -12.63 -4.00 -3.10
N THR A 28 -13.13 -4.92 -2.28
CA THR A 28 -14.35 -5.64 -2.61
C THR A 28 -15.57 -4.75 -2.36
N ARG A 29 -16.68 -5.01 -3.06
CA ARG A 29 -17.95 -4.30 -2.81
C ARG A 29 -18.37 -4.42 -1.35
N GLY A 30 -18.33 -5.62 -0.79
CA GLY A 30 -18.66 -5.85 0.61
C GLY A 30 -17.78 -5.07 1.59
N ALA A 31 -16.49 -4.89 1.29
CA ALA A 31 -15.61 -4.08 2.13
C ALA A 31 -15.95 -2.59 2.07
N ILE A 32 -16.37 -2.10 0.91
CA ILE A 32 -16.84 -0.71 0.75
C ILE A 32 -18.10 -0.47 1.54
N GLU A 33 -19.12 -1.34 1.37
CA GLU A 33 -20.41 -1.23 2.03
C GLU A 33 -20.30 -1.38 3.54
N SER A 34 -19.69 -2.47 4.02
CA SER A 34 -19.53 -2.72 5.45
C SER A 34 -18.55 -1.77 6.14
N GLY A 35 -17.59 -1.26 5.38
CA GLY A 35 -16.57 -0.32 5.87
C GLY A 35 -17.01 1.14 5.85
N GLY A 36 -18.22 1.46 5.38
CA GLY A 36 -18.72 2.82 5.30
C GLY A 36 -17.88 3.74 4.41
N MET A 37 -17.28 3.18 3.34
CA MET A 37 -16.39 3.93 2.48
C MET A 37 -17.19 4.83 1.53
N THR A 38 -16.83 6.11 1.53
CA THR A 38 -17.45 7.16 0.72
C THR A 38 -16.38 8.08 0.15
N THR A 39 -16.77 8.97 -0.74
CA THR A 39 -15.92 10.06 -1.22
C THR A 39 -15.61 11.04 -0.09
N GLY A 40 -14.46 11.68 -0.16
CA GLY A 40 -14.00 12.65 0.83
C GLY A 40 -12.52 12.51 1.17
N ARG A 41 -12.05 13.38 2.02
CA ARG A 41 -10.65 13.37 2.47
C ARG A 41 -10.48 12.39 3.62
N ILE A 42 -9.50 11.51 3.50
CA ILE A 42 -9.16 10.48 4.50
C ILE A 42 -7.67 10.46 4.80
N ALA A 43 -7.31 10.03 5.99
CA ALA A 43 -5.93 9.70 6.32
C ALA A 43 -5.60 8.27 5.86
N ILE A 44 -4.37 8.04 5.47
CA ILE A 44 -3.86 6.70 5.14
C ILE A 44 -3.08 6.14 6.31
N HIS A 45 -3.60 5.07 6.87
CA HIS A 45 -2.96 4.29 7.92
C HIS A 45 -2.22 3.10 7.28
N ALA A 46 -0.90 3.05 7.46
CA ALA A 46 -0.09 1.91 7.08
C ALA A 46 -0.30 0.77 8.07
N ALA A 47 -0.95 -0.31 7.65
CA ALA A 47 -1.24 -1.46 8.49
C ALA A 47 0.02 -2.10 9.09
N GLY A 48 -0.09 -2.67 10.31
CA GLY A 48 1.06 -3.23 11.03
C GLY A 48 1.61 -4.53 10.44
N GLY A 49 0.75 -5.37 9.85
CA GLY A 49 1.16 -6.64 9.26
C GLY A 49 1.79 -6.47 7.87
N LEU A 50 2.92 -7.16 7.65
CA LEU A 50 3.57 -7.28 6.34
C LEU A 50 4.35 -8.59 6.30
N LYS A 51 4.03 -9.45 5.34
CA LYS A 51 4.78 -10.67 5.06
C LYS A 51 5.79 -10.43 3.93
N GLU A 52 6.83 -11.25 3.88
CA GLU A 52 7.87 -11.14 2.87
C GLU A 52 7.34 -11.30 1.44
N ASP A 53 6.47 -12.29 1.21
CA ASP A 53 5.84 -12.54 -0.09
C ASP A 53 4.90 -11.40 -0.52
N GLU A 54 4.18 -10.80 0.42
CA GLU A 54 3.34 -9.61 0.15
C GLU A 54 4.19 -8.41 -0.28
N TYR A 55 5.31 -8.19 0.42
CA TYR A 55 6.23 -7.11 0.05
C TYR A 55 6.87 -7.36 -1.32
N ARG A 56 7.38 -8.59 -1.58
CA ARG A 56 7.97 -8.97 -2.87
C ARG A 56 7.01 -8.70 -4.02
N TRP A 57 5.78 -9.19 -3.89
CA TRP A 57 4.77 -9.00 -4.91
C TRP A 57 4.41 -7.52 -5.11
N GLY A 58 4.25 -6.77 -4.03
CA GLY A 58 3.97 -5.34 -4.08
C GLY A 58 5.10 -4.56 -4.75
N ALA A 59 6.35 -4.81 -4.35
CA ALA A 59 7.53 -4.16 -4.93
C ALA A 59 7.67 -4.46 -6.43
N TRP A 60 7.43 -5.71 -6.84
CA TRP A 60 7.41 -6.09 -8.25
C TRP A 60 6.31 -5.35 -9.04
N ARG A 61 5.09 -5.30 -8.51
CA ARG A 61 3.98 -4.56 -9.14
C ARG A 61 4.30 -3.07 -9.29
N LEU A 62 4.87 -2.46 -8.27
CA LEU A 62 5.32 -1.06 -8.31
C LEU A 62 6.40 -0.84 -9.37
N ALA A 63 7.37 -1.75 -9.47
CA ALA A 63 8.42 -1.67 -10.48
C ALA A 63 7.87 -1.74 -11.92
N LYS A 64 6.80 -2.51 -12.17
CA LYS A 64 6.09 -2.54 -13.47
C LYS A 64 5.49 -1.17 -13.84
N HIS A 65 5.20 -0.32 -12.87
CA HIS A 65 4.77 1.06 -13.06
C HIS A 65 5.94 2.06 -13.00
N GLY A 66 7.18 1.58 -13.00
CA GLY A 66 8.37 2.43 -12.89
C GLY A 66 8.60 3.03 -11.52
N VAL A 67 7.96 2.46 -10.48
CA VAL A 67 8.01 2.96 -9.11
C VAL A 67 8.83 2.02 -8.24
N PHE A 68 9.89 2.55 -7.62
CA PHE A 68 10.76 1.79 -6.73
C PHE A 68 10.43 2.14 -5.29
N CYS A 69 9.77 1.21 -4.59
CA CYS A 69 9.44 1.40 -3.19
C CYS A 69 10.69 1.28 -2.30
N PRO A 70 10.68 1.94 -1.12
CA PRO A 70 11.73 1.79 -0.11
C PRO A 70 11.90 0.33 0.31
N ARG A 71 13.00 0.04 0.99
CA ARG A 71 13.26 -1.25 1.64
C ARG A 71 12.14 -1.55 2.66
N PRO A 72 11.84 -2.83 2.93
CA PRO A 72 10.75 -3.16 3.86
C PRO A 72 11.00 -2.66 5.30
N ASP A 73 12.27 -2.50 5.71
CA ASP A 73 12.65 -1.94 7.00
C ASP A 73 12.53 -0.40 7.09
N GLU A 74 12.43 0.27 5.94
CA GLU A 74 12.21 1.72 5.85
C GLU A 74 10.72 2.10 5.81
N LEU A 75 9.83 1.14 5.58
CA LEU A 75 8.38 1.39 5.47
C LEU A 75 7.74 1.47 6.87
N PRO A 76 7.22 2.63 7.28
CA PRO A 76 6.51 2.74 8.55
C PRO A 76 5.24 1.88 8.52
N ARG A 77 4.93 1.23 9.65
CA ARG A 77 3.74 0.40 9.84
C ARG A 77 3.12 0.68 11.21
N SER A 78 1.82 0.42 11.36
CA SER A 78 1.01 0.83 12.52
C SER A 78 1.02 2.35 12.73
N ALA A 79 0.89 3.10 11.64
CA ALA A 79 0.94 4.55 11.68
C ALA A 79 0.15 5.21 10.54
N LEU A 80 -0.34 6.42 10.80
CA LEU A 80 -0.75 7.35 9.75
C LEU A 80 0.50 7.86 9.04
N ILE A 81 0.47 7.88 7.71
CA ILE A 81 1.62 8.33 6.89
C ILE A 81 1.27 9.46 5.92
N GLY A 82 0.03 9.90 5.93
CA GLY A 82 -0.44 10.98 5.07
C GLY A 82 -1.95 11.00 4.91
N ALA A 83 -2.42 11.82 4.00
CA ALA A 83 -3.82 11.94 3.64
C ALA A 83 -4.02 11.98 2.12
N VAL A 84 -5.23 11.63 1.67
CA VAL A 84 -5.62 11.61 0.27
C VAL A 84 -7.10 11.88 0.13
N SER A 85 -7.55 12.39 -1.00
CA SER A 85 -8.98 12.51 -1.31
C SER A 85 -9.46 11.30 -2.10
N VAL A 86 -10.52 10.66 -1.64
CA VAL A 86 -11.31 9.71 -2.42
C VAL A 86 -12.29 10.53 -3.25
N THR A 87 -12.09 10.57 -4.56
CA THR A 87 -12.89 11.39 -5.48
C THR A 87 -14.07 10.63 -6.06
N GLU A 88 -13.92 9.31 -6.21
CA GLU A 88 -14.93 8.44 -6.80
C GLU A 88 -14.77 7.00 -6.31
N ILE A 89 -15.85 6.24 -6.35
CA ILE A 89 -15.84 4.78 -6.14
C ILE A 89 -16.30 4.14 -7.45
N VAL A 90 -15.42 3.31 -8.03
CA VAL A 90 -15.64 2.74 -9.37
C VAL A 90 -15.68 1.21 -9.34
N GLU A 91 -16.42 0.62 -10.28
CA GLU A 91 -16.49 -0.83 -10.51
C GLU A 91 -15.72 -1.24 -11.77
N THR A 92 -15.36 -0.25 -12.59
CA THR A 92 -14.52 -0.40 -13.78
C THR A 92 -13.60 0.79 -13.92
N SER A 93 -12.40 0.58 -14.45
CA SER A 93 -11.47 1.65 -14.76
C SER A 93 -10.42 1.16 -15.76
N ASP A 94 -9.97 2.02 -16.64
CA ASP A 94 -8.88 1.76 -17.58
C ASP A 94 -7.49 2.00 -16.93
N SER A 95 -7.46 2.43 -15.68
CA SER A 95 -6.22 2.63 -14.94
C SER A 95 -5.50 1.29 -14.71
N GLU A 96 -4.20 1.24 -14.97
CA GLU A 96 -3.35 0.08 -14.67
C GLU A 96 -3.31 -0.27 -13.17
N TRP A 97 -3.71 0.66 -12.29
CA TRP A 97 -3.85 0.44 -10.85
C TRP A 97 -5.15 -0.29 -10.48
N PHE A 98 -6.12 -0.37 -11.42
CA PHE A 98 -7.38 -1.04 -11.15
C PHE A 98 -7.24 -2.56 -11.33
N GLY A 99 -7.46 -3.30 -10.25
CA GLY A 99 -7.49 -4.76 -10.23
C GLY A 99 -8.85 -5.33 -9.85
N GLY A 100 -9.84 -4.43 -9.68
CA GLY A 100 -11.23 -4.80 -9.33
C GLY A 100 -11.38 -5.52 -7.97
N PRO A 101 -12.61 -5.92 -7.62
CA PRO A 101 -13.87 -5.64 -8.33
C PRO A 101 -14.35 -4.19 -8.20
N CYS A 102 -13.88 -3.45 -7.19
CA CYS A 102 -14.15 -2.03 -7.00
C CYS A 102 -12.85 -1.27 -6.71
N GLY A 103 -12.85 0.04 -6.92
CA GLY A 103 -11.71 0.90 -6.63
C GLY A 103 -12.13 2.23 -6.03
N LEU A 104 -11.36 2.69 -5.04
CA LEU A 104 -11.41 4.07 -4.58
C LEU A 104 -10.45 4.88 -5.45
N VAL A 105 -10.95 5.84 -6.20
CA VAL A 105 -10.14 6.76 -7.00
C VAL A 105 -9.57 7.83 -6.09
N LEU A 106 -8.24 7.98 -6.11
CA LEU A 106 -7.49 8.77 -5.16
C LEU A 106 -6.84 9.98 -5.83
N ALA A 107 -6.84 11.12 -5.15
CA ALA A 107 -6.23 12.35 -5.61
C ALA A 107 -5.63 13.17 -4.44
N GLY A 108 -4.68 14.05 -4.78
CA GLY A 108 -4.10 14.99 -3.84
C GLY A 108 -3.45 14.34 -2.62
N PRO A 109 -2.49 13.41 -2.80
CA PRO A 109 -1.77 12.82 -1.67
C PRO A 109 -0.91 13.89 -0.97
N GLU A 110 -0.98 13.90 0.36
CA GLU A 110 -0.18 14.76 1.23
C GLU A 110 0.52 13.89 2.28
N PRO A 111 1.83 13.77 2.26
CA PRO A 111 2.58 13.02 3.26
C PRO A 111 2.57 13.73 4.62
N CYS A 112 2.76 12.96 5.67
CA CYS A 112 3.08 13.47 7.00
C CYS A 112 4.15 12.61 7.66
N GLU A 113 4.77 13.12 8.72
CA GLU A 113 5.59 12.29 9.60
C GLU A 113 4.72 11.15 10.17
N PRO A 114 5.26 9.92 10.26
CA PRO A 114 4.49 8.80 10.76
C PRO A 114 3.96 9.03 12.18
N ILE A 115 2.65 8.94 12.34
CA ILE A 115 1.97 9.08 13.64
C ILE A 115 1.48 7.70 14.06
N PRO A 116 2.06 7.09 15.11
CA PRO A 116 1.60 5.79 15.60
C PRO A 116 0.11 5.80 15.93
N ALA A 117 -0.60 4.81 15.45
CA ALA A 117 -2.04 4.64 15.68
C ALA A 117 -2.46 3.19 15.47
N THR A 118 -3.51 2.76 16.16
CA THR A 118 -4.13 1.45 15.91
C THR A 118 -5.03 1.51 14.68
N GLY A 119 -4.86 0.56 13.76
CA GLY A 119 -5.70 0.44 12.58
C GLY A 119 -6.98 -0.34 12.84
N ALA A 120 -7.99 -0.13 11.98
CA ALA A 120 -9.23 -0.90 11.96
C ALA A 120 -9.69 -1.21 10.53
N LEU A 121 -10.74 -1.99 10.41
CA LEU A 121 -11.38 -2.31 9.13
C LEU A 121 -12.29 -1.15 8.68
N GLY A 122 -12.39 -0.98 7.37
CA GLY A 122 -13.22 0.08 6.78
C GLY A 122 -12.67 1.48 7.05
N TYR A 123 -13.55 2.49 7.01
CA TYR A 123 -13.22 3.82 7.50
C TYR A 123 -13.37 3.84 9.02
N PHE A 124 -12.37 4.37 9.70
CA PHE A 124 -12.38 4.44 11.16
C PHE A 124 -11.87 5.80 11.68
N ARG A 125 -12.34 6.19 12.85
CA ARG A 125 -11.78 7.32 13.58
C ARG A 125 -10.50 6.86 14.26
N TRP A 126 -9.44 7.59 14.03
CA TRP A 126 -8.13 7.28 14.60
C TRP A 126 -7.77 8.24 15.73
N GLU A 127 -6.94 7.74 16.61
CA GLU A 127 -6.30 8.54 17.68
C GLU A 127 -4.81 8.19 17.72
N PRO A 128 -3.94 9.18 18.00
CA PRO A 128 -2.52 8.91 18.20
C PRO A 128 -2.33 7.96 19.38
N GLY A 129 -1.49 6.94 19.21
CA GLY A 129 -1.20 6.02 20.31
C GLY A 129 -0.51 4.75 19.84
N GLY A 130 0.10 4.04 20.77
CA GLY A 130 0.89 2.84 20.48
C GLY A 130 2.28 3.17 19.95
N GLU A 131 2.86 2.21 19.25
CA GLU A 131 4.20 2.29 18.68
C GLU A 131 4.17 1.83 17.22
N LEU A 132 5.18 2.25 16.46
CA LEU A 132 5.40 1.69 15.12
C LEU A 132 5.62 0.18 15.22
N ALA A 133 5.09 -0.56 14.26
CA ALA A 133 5.33 -2.00 14.21
C ALA A 133 6.84 -2.28 14.06
N PRO A 134 7.38 -3.26 14.81
CA PRO A 134 8.82 -3.53 14.81
C PRO A 134 9.30 -4.06 13.47
N VAL A 135 10.53 -3.72 13.12
CA VAL A 135 11.22 -4.28 11.95
C VAL A 135 11.47 -5.78 12.19
N LEU A 136 10.95 -6.63 11.30
CA LEU A 136 11.11 -8.07 11.37
C LEU A 136 12.48 -8.51 10.83
N PRO A 137 13.03 -9.69 11.26
CA PRO A 137 14.33 -10.17 10.83
C PRO A 137 14.50 -10.18 9.29
N TRP A 138 13.53 -10.71 8.55
CA TRP A 138 13.59 -10.77 7.09
C TRP A 138 13.70 -9.39 6.43
N MET A 139 13.11 -8.34 7.03
CA MET A 139 13.16 -6.97 6.51
C MET A 139 14.57 -6.39 6.57
N ARG A 140 15.32 -6.70 7.64
CA ARG A 140 16.71 -6.22 7.85
C ARG A 140 17.70 -6.85 6.88
N HIS A 141 17.42 -8.11 6.50
CA HIS A 141 18.27 -8.88 5.58
C HIS A 141 17.77 -8.80 4.13
N TRP A 142 16.90 -7.82 3.85
CA TRP A 142 16.40 -7.63 2.50
C TRP A 142 17.51 -7.13 1.58
N ASP A 143 17.98 -8.00 0.69
CA ASP A 143 18.85 -7.62 -0.41
C ASP A 143 17.99 -7.18 -1.59
N ARG A 144 18.13 -5.93 -2.03
CA ARG A 144 17.53 -5.54 -3.31
C ARG A 144 18.10 -6.47 -4.37
N PRO A 145 17.25 -7.11 -5.18
CA PRO A 145 17.74 -7.75 -6.39
C PRO A 145 18.47 -6.70 -7.23
N GLY A 146 19.78 -6.79 -7.36
CA GLY A 146 20.58 -5.84 -8.11
C GLY A 146 21.45 -4.92 -7.27
N GLY A 147 22.12 -5.40 -6.20
CA GLY A 147 23.08 -4.72 -5.35
C GLY A 147 23.76 -3.44 -5.89
N ASP A 148 24.42 -2.68 -5.09
CA ASP A 148 25.01 -1.33 -5.25
C ASP A 148 25.68 -0.88 -6.58
N ASN A 149 25.46 -1.58 -7.68
CA ASN A 149 25.92 -1.22 -9.02
C ASN A 149 24.76 -0.63 -9.87
N ALA A 150 24.34 0.57 -9.49
CA ALA A 150 23.40 1.38 -10.26
C ALA A 150 24.04 1.94 -11.53
N THR A 151 24.38 1.10 -12.49
CA THR A 151 24.66 1.52 -13.86
C THR A 151 24.01 0.50 -14.82
N GLY A 152 22.82 0.80 -15.27
CA GLY A 152 22.34 0.43 -16.59
C GLY A 152 21.54 -0.85 -16.76
N GLU A 153 21.51 -1.79 -15.83
CA GLU A 153 20.66 -2.99 -15.92
C GLU A 153 19.86 -3.18 -14.63
N LEU A 154 18.77 -2.44 -14.56
CA LEU A 154 18.01 -2.32 -13.32
C LEU A 154 17.35 -3.61 -12.83
N PHE A 155 17.27 -4.69 -13.58
CA PHE A 155 16.71 -5.99 -13.16
C PHE A 155 16.87 -7.09 -14.22
N PRO A 156 18.08 -7.60 -14.52
CA PRO A 156 18.22 -8.73 -15.42
C PRO A 156 17.59 -10.03 -14.87
N ASP A 157 17.44 -10.14 -13.54
CA ASP A 157 16.88 -11.32 -12.89
C ASP A 157 15.39 -11.20 -12.53
N LEU A 158 14.79 -10.02 -12.59
CA LEU A 158 13.34 -9.87 -12.39
C LEU A 158 12.55 -10.66 -13.43
N ASP A 159 13.06 -10.78 -14.64
CA ASP A 159 12.41 -11.56 -15.69
C ASP A 159 12.54 -13.08 -15.50
N ARG A 160 13.54 -13.55 -14.73
CA ARG A 160 13.75 -14.97 -14.47
C ARG A 160 13.12 -15.49 -13.18
N SER A 161 13.11 -14.69 -12.11
CA SER A 161 12.54 -15.07 -10.82
C SER A 161 11.06 -14.73 -10.66
N PHE A 162 10.50 -13.88 -11.54
CA PHE A 162 9.11 -13.43 -11.50
C PHE A 162 8.31 -13.81 -12.75
N ARG A 163 8.65 -14.90 -13.41
CA ARG A 163 7.89 -15.40 -14.58
C ARG A 163 6.45 -15.78 -14.26
N GLU A 164 6.16 -16.05 -12.99
CA GLU A 164 4.79 -16.17 -12.49
C GLU A 164 4.64 -15.24 -11.31
N PRO A 165 3.61 -14.38 -11.27
CA PRO A 165 3.31 -13.65 -10.06
C PRO A 165 3.07 -14.66 -8.95
N PRO A 166 3.63 -14.47 -7.73
CA PRO A 166 3.27 -15.30 -6.61
C PRO A 166 1.74 -15.29 -6.47
N PRO A 167 1.11 -16.40 -6.06
CA PRO A 167 -0.33 -16.48 -5.93
C PRO A 167 -0.82 -15.31 -5.09
N LYS A 168 -1.89 -14.65 -5.55
CA LYS A 168 -2.46 -13.48 -4.89
C LYS A 168 -2.58 -13.77 -3.39
N PRO A 169 -1.90 -13.04 -2.52
CA PRO A 169 -2.12 -13.21 -1.10
C PRO A 169 -3.52 -12.70 -0.79
N PHE A 170 -4.35 -13.59 -0.40
CA PHE A 170 -5.70 -13.42 0.17
C PHE A 170 -6.89 -13.09 -0.74
N GLY A 171 -7.85 -14.02 -0.61
CA GLY A 171 -9.27 -13.75 -0.66
C GLY A 171 -10.01 -14.18 -1.89
N SER A 172 -9.80 -15.37 -2.35
CA SER A 172 -10.87 -16.13 -3.00
C SER A 172 -11.35 -17.21 -2.04
N ARG A 173 -12.10 -16.84 -1.02
CA ARG A 173 -13.15 -17.71 -0.51
C ARG A 173 -14.47 -17.17 -1.02
N ARG A 174 -15.12 -18.03 -1.75
CA ARG A 174 -16.46 -17.91 -2.31
C ARG A 174 -17.49 -17.60 -1.23
#